data_07b9b49ef2c10f26a7fac60b307d01d0
#
_entry.id   07b9b49ef2c10f26a7fac60b307d01d0
#
_cell.length_a   1.000
_cell.length_b   1.000
_cell.length_c   1.000
_cell.angle_alpha   90.00
_cell.angle_beta   90.00
_cell.angle_gamma   90.00
#
_symmetry.space_group_name_H-M   'P 1'
#
loop_
_entity.id
_entity.type
_entity.pdbx_description
1 polymer ?
#
loop_
_entity_poly.entity_id
_entity_poly.type
_entity_poly.pdbx_seq_one_letter_code
_entity_poly.pdbx_strand_id
1 'polypeptide(L)'
;MVKDKAVIINKIKKYIKALEKSITIYKVILYGSWANGKPDEFSDIDLAIFSPDFGKHKLKELQLLSKLSWEIDESIEAIPYSSNTLLTQNPKNFVHKILSTGETIYDRTIKH
;
A
#
# COMPACT_ATOMS: atom_id res chain seq x y z
N MET A 1 12.54 -15.73 -13.33
CA MET A 1 13.39 -14.87 -12.47
C MET A 1 12.68 -14.66 -11.13
N VAL A 2 13.34 -15.02 -10.06
CA VAL A 2 12.74 -14.89 -8.71
C VAL A 2 12.77 -13.41 -8.30
N LYS A 3 11.61 -12.90 -7.88
CA LYS A 3 11.53 -11.52 -7.37
C LYS A 3 12.21 -11.45 -6.00
N ASP A 4 13.09 -10.47 -5.86
CA ASP A 4 13.79 -10.16 -4.63
C ASP A 4 13.00 -9.09 -3.87
N LYS A 5 12.96 -9.16 -2.54
CA LYS A 5 12.27 -8.17 -1.71
C LYS A 5 12.81 -6.76 -1.95
N ALA A 6 14.12 -6.59 -2.16
CA ALA A 6 14.70 -5.29 -2.45
C ALA A 6 14.13 -4.70 -3.75
N VAL A 7 13.93 -5.54 -4.77
CA VAL A 7 13.32 -5.11 -6.03
C VAL A 7 11.88 -4.69 -5.81
N ILE A 8 11.14 -5.46 -5.00
CA ILE A 8 9.74 -5.15 -4.67
C ILE A 8 9.65 -3.80 -3.93
N ILE A 9 10.49 -3.59 -2.94
CA ILE A 9 10.52 -2.33 -2.19
C ILE A 9 10.81 -1.14 -3.11
N ASN A 10 11.75 -1.29 -4.05
CA ASN A 10 12.05 -0.22 -5.00
C ASN A 10 10.86 0.09 -5.92
N LYS A 11 10.13 -0.92 -6.35
CA LYS A 11 8.90 -0.73 -7.14
C LYS A 11 7.83 0.00 -6.34
N ILE A 12 7.66 -0.38 -5.08
CA ILE A 12 6.70 0.28 -4.18
C ILE A 12 7.06 1.76 -4.02
N LYS A 13 8.33 2.07 -3.84
CA LYS A 13 8.79 3.47 -3.71
C LYS A 13 8.52 4.28 -4.97
N LYS A 14 8.72 3.69 -6.15
CA LYS A 14 8.37 4.35 -7.42
C LYS A 14 6.88 4.60 -7.53
N TYR A 15 6.07 3.63 -7.09
CA TYR A 15 4.63 3.73 -7.08
C TYR A 15 4.17 4.86 -6.17
N ILE A 16 4.73 4.96 -4.96
CA ILE A 16 4.42 6.03 -4.01
C ILE A 16 4.72 7.40 -4.62
N LYS A 17 5.88 7.55 -5.27
CA LYS A 17 6.23 8.81 -5.92
C LYS A 17 5.25 9.19 -7.02
N ALA A 18 4.80 8.21 -7.79
CA ALA A 18 3.80 8.46 -8.83
C ALA A 18 2.47 8.90 -8.23
N LEU A 19 2.04 8.26 -7.14
CA LEU A 19 0.80 8.61 -6.45
C LEU A 19 0.86 10.00 -5.82
N GLU A 20 2.02 10.38 -5.29
CA GLU A 20 2.19 11.68 -4.62
C GLU A 20 1.98 12.87 -5.56
N LYS A 21 2.03 12.66 -6.86
CA LYS A 21 1.73 13.71 -7.84
C LYS A 21 0.23 14.04 -7.88
N SER A 22 -0.62 13.12 -7.45
CA SER A 22 -2.08 13.27 -7.53
C SER A 22 -2.75 13.35 -6.16
N ILE A 23 -2.17 12.72 -5.14
CA ILE A 23 -2.77 12.64 -3.80
C ILE A 23 -1.71 12.82 -2.72
N THR A 24 -2.18 13.11 -1.51
CA THR A 24 -1.32 13.15 -0.33
C THR A 24 -1.25 11.74 0.26
N ILE A 25 -0.05 11.18 0.37
CA ILE A 25 0.14 9.87 1.00
C ILE A 25 0.48 10.09 2.48
N TYR A 26 -0.28 9.44 3.36
CA TYR A 26 -0.03 9.48 4.79
C TYR A 26 0.81 8.27 5.23
N LYS A 27 0.41 7.06 4.80
CA LYS A 27 1.08 5.82 5.20
C LYS A 27 0.87 4.76 4.13
N VAL A 28 1.88 3.91 3.92
CA VAL A 28 1.79 2.76 3.02
C VAL A 28 2.30 1.53 3.75
N ILE A 29 1.49 0.48 3.77
CA ILE A 29 1.83 -0.77 4.44
C ILE A 29 1.82 -1.91 3.43
N LEU A 30 2.92 -2.66 3.40
CA LEU A 30 3.01 -3.92 2.66
C LEU A 30 2.48 -5.03 3.55
N TYR A 31 1.51 -5.79 3.06
CA TYR A 31 0.95 -6.90 3.82
C TYR A 31 0.86 -8.15 2.92
N GLY A 32 0.27 -9.23 3.44
CA GLY A 32 0.16 -10.48 2.69
C GLY A 32 1.47 -11.24 2.62
N SER A 33 1.67 -11.99 1.52
CA SER A 33 2.79 -12.91 1.38
C SER A 33 4.16 -12.28 1.53
N TRP A 34 4.35 -11.08 0.99
CA TRP A 34 5.64 -10.39 1.07
C TRP A 34 5.98 -9.92 2.48
N ALA A 35 4.98 -9.62 3.30
CA ALA A 35 5.19 -9.23 4.69
C ALA A 35 5.37 -10.46 5.60
N ASN A 36 4.69 -11.57 5.28
CA ASN A 36 4.73 -12.79 6.08
C ASN A 36 5.94 -13.68 5.82
N GLY A 37 6.79 -13.30 4.88
CA GLY A 37 8.03 -14.04 4.59
C GLY A 37 7.85 -15.32 3.79
N LYS A 38 6.71 -15.50 3.14
CA LYS A 38 6.42 -16.67 2.30
C LYS A 38 5.96 -16.32 0.89
N PRO A 39 6.61 -15.35 0.22
CA PRO A 39 6.25 -15.03 -1.15
C PRO A 39 6.85 -16.03 -2.13
N ASP A 40 6.20 -16.16 -3.29
CA ASP A 40 6.79 -16.82 -4.44
C ASP A 40 6.81 -15.83 -5.62
N GLU A 41 7.30 -16.27 -6.79
CA GLU A 41 7.43 -15.39 -7.95
C GLU A 41 6.10 -14.90 -8.51
N PHE A 42 4.99 -15.55 -8.13
CA PHE A 42 3.64 -15.19 -8.56
C PHE A 42 2.85 -14.46 -7.49
N SER A 43 3.45 -14.21 -6.34
CA SER A 43 2.75 -13.51 -5.25
C SER A 43 2.46 -12.06 -5.62
N ASP A 44 1.23 -11.62 -5.35
CA ASP A 44 0.86 -10.23 -5.51
C ASP A 44 1.54 -9.36 -4.45
N ILE A 45 1.72 -8.09 -4.79
CA ILE A 45 2.26 -7.10 -3.88
C ILE A 45 1.08 -6.36 -3.27
N ASP A 46 0.66 -6.78 -2.08
CA ASP A 46 -0.50 -6.22 -1.40
C ASP A 46 -0.14 -4.97 -0.62
N LEU A 47 -0.72 -3.84 -1.00
CA LEU A 47 -0.46 -2.55 -0.37
C LEU A 47 -1.74 -1.92 0.16
N ALA A 48 -1.66 -1.40 1.39
CA ALA A 48 -2.70 -0.54 1.95
C ALA A 48 -2.19 0.89 1.88
N ILE A 49 -2.92 1.75 1.17
CA ILE A 49 -2.55 3.15 0.97
C ILE A 49 -3.49 4.03 1.81
N PHE A 50 -2.92 4.72 2.80
CA PHE A 50 -3.68 5.62 3.67
C PHE A 50 -3.48 7.05 3.23
N SER A 51 -4.58 7.75 2.97
CA SER A 51 -4.55 9.13 2.50
C SER A 51 -5.76 9.91 3.04
N PRO A 52 -5.59 11.19 3.41
CA PRO A 52 -6.73 12.04 3.76
C PRO A 52 -7.64 12.30 2.55
N ASP A 53 -7.15 12.06 1.34
CA ASP A 53 -7.92 12.24 0.10
C ASP A 53 -8.80 11.04 -0.22
N PHE A 54 -8.63 9.93 0.50
CA PHE A 54 -9.41 8.70 0.29
C PHE A 54 -10.59 8.60 1.24
N GLY A 55 -11.56 7.74 0.89
CA GLY A 55 -12.73 7.46 1.69
C GLY A 55 -14.00 8.15 1.21
N LYS A 56 -13.93 8.89 0.11
CA LYS A 56 -15.07 9.65 -0.44
C LYS A 56 -15.64 9.04 -1.72
N HIS A 57 -14.78 8.54 -2.60
CA HIS A 57 -15.17 8.00 -3.90
C HIS A 57 -14.36 6.74 -4.19
N LYS A 58 -14.73 5.65 -3.52
CA LYS A 58 -13.96 4.41 -3.54
C LYS A 58 -13.64 3.89 -4.95
N LEU A 59 -14.61 3.92 -5.85
CA LEU A 59 -14.38 3.43 -7.22
C LEU A 59 -13.32 4.25 -7.96
N LYS A 60 -13.41 5.57 -7.86
CA LYS A 60 -12.43 6.46 -8.49
C LYS A 60 -11.05 6.29 -7.87
N GLU A 61 -11.01 6.09 -6.55
CA GLU A 61 -9.77 5.88 -5.82
C GLU A 61 -9.11 4.58 -6.26
N LEU A 62 -9.88 3.50 -6.38
CA LEU A 62 -9.39 2.21 -6.88
C LEU A 62 -8.88 2.33 -8.32
N GLN A 63 -9.59 3.07 -9.17
CA GLN A 63 -9.18 3.27 -10.57
C GLN A 63 -7.86 4.02 -10.66
N LEU A 64 -7.65 5.04 -9.84
CA LEU A 64 -6.40 5.78 -9.80
C LEU A 64 -5.25 4.87 -9.38
N LEU A 65 -5.44 4.11 -8.31
CA LEU A 65 -4.42 3.19 -7.81
C LEU A 65 -4.07 2.11 -8.84
N SER A 66 -5.07 1.54 -9.50
CA SER A 66 -4.86 0.53 -10.55
C SER A 66 -4.14 1.09 -11.76
N LYS A 67 -4.56 2.26 -12.22
CA LYS A 67 -3.95 2.89 -13.40
C LYS A 67 -2.45 3.10 -13.19
N LEU A 68 -2.06 3.63 -12.05
CA LEU A 68 -0.66 3.91 -11.76
C LEU A 68 0.14 2.65 -11.45
N SER A 69 -0.49 1.65 -10.83
CA SER A 69 0.21 0.39 -10.53
C SER A 69 0.56 -0.37 -11.81
N TRP A 70 -0.34 -0.38 -12.80
CA TRP A 70 -0.09 -1.05 -14.08
C TRP A 70 1.13 -0.49 -14.81
N GLU A 71 1.43 0.78 -14.62
CA GLU A 71 2.60 1.41 -15.26
C GLU A 71 3.92 0.96 -14.62
N ILE A 72 3.87 0.44 -13.40
CA ILE A 72 5.06 0.05 -12.63
C ILE A 72 5.19 -1.47 -12.56
N ASP A 73 4.17 -2.15 -12.09
CA ASP A 73 4.13 -3.61 -11.99
C ASP A 73 2.69 -4.05 -11.82
N GLU A 74 2.20 -4.88 -12.74
CA GLU A 74 0.82 -5.37 -12.71
C GLU A 74 0.48 -6.21 -11.49
N SER A 75 1.48 -6.74 -10.78
CA SER A 75 1.26 -7.53 -9.56
C SER A 75 0.96 -6.68 -8.33
N ILE A 76 1.07 -5.35 -8.43
CA ILE A 76 0.71 -4.46 -7.31
C ILE A 76 -0.80 -4.41 -7.16
N GLU A 77 -1.29 -4.79 -5.98
CA GLU A 77 -2.69 -4.68 -5.61
C GLU A 77 -2.81 -3.70 -4.45
N ALA A 78 -3.22 -2.48 -4.75
CA ALA A 78 -3.34 -1.42 -3.76
C ALA A 78 -4.80 -1.17 -3.39
N ILE A 79 -5.06 -1.03 -2.10
CA ILE A 79 -6.38 -0.75 -1.56
C ILE A 79 -6.35 0.62 -0.89
N PRO A 80 -7.30 1.51 -1.21
CA PRO A 80 -7.34 2.85 -0.62
C PRO A 80 -8.05 2.84 0.73
N TYR A 81 -7.48 3.55 1.69
CA TYR A 81 -8.09 3.78 3.00
C TYR A 81 -7.98 5.25 3.37
N SER A 82 -9.03 5.81 3.98
CA SER A 82 -8.92 7.12 4.59
C SER A 82 -7.90 7.06 5.73
N SER A 83 -7.07 8.10 5.86
CA SER A 83 -6.12 8.17 6.97
C SER A 83 -6.84 8.20 8.34
N ASN A 84 -8.11 8.59 8.37
CA ASN A 84 -8.92 8.57 9.59
C ASN A 84 -9.09 7.16 10.16
N THR A 85 -9.00 6.11 9.31
CA THR A 85 -9.11 4.73 9.79
C THR A 85 -7.98 4.35 10.75
N LEU A 86 -6.87 5.08 10.71
CA LEU A 86 -5.75 4.86 11.63
C LEU A 86 -6.06 5.34 13.04
N LEU A 87 -7.04 6.25 13.19
CA LEU A 87 -7.43 6.81 14.48
C LEU A 87 -8.49 5.97 15.21
N THR A 88 -9.22 5.13 14.47
CA THR A 88 -10.34 4.36 15.00
C THR A 88 -10.04 2.86 14.91
N GLN A 89 -8.91 2.44 15.46
CA GLN A 89 -8.51 1.04 15.41
C GLN A 89 -9.38 0.16 16.28
N ASN A 90 -10.03 -0.82 15.66
CA ASN A 90 -10.80 -1.84 16.35
C ASN A 90 -10.06 -3.18 16.11
N PRO A 91 -9.74 -3.97 17.17
CA PRO A 91 -9.03 -5.25 17.01
C PRO A 91 -9.69 -6.22 16.03
N LYS A 92 -10.99 -6.10 15.79
CA LYS A 92 -11.73 -6.93 14.84
C LYS A 92 -11.67 -6.40 13.41
N ASN A 93 -11.08 -5.23 13.20
CA ASN A 93 -11.03 -4.57 11.90
C ASN A 93 -9.84 -5.08 11.08
N PHE A 94 -10.04 -5.23 9.77
CA PHE A 94 -8.98 -5.63 8.85
C PHE A 94 -7.79 -4.65 8.86
N VAL A 95 -8.07 -3.36 9.03
CA VAL A 95 -7.02 -2.34 9.15
C VAL A 95 -6.09 -2.63 10.33
N HIS A 96 -6.66 -3.03 11.48
CA HIS A 96 -5.86 -3.39 12.64
C HIS A 96 -4.93 -4.58 12.32
N LYS A 97 -5.45 -5.58 11.60
CA LYS A 97 -4.67 -6.73 11.18
C LYS A 97 -3.51 -6.32 10.26
N ILE A 98 -3.79 -5.45 9.30
CA ILE A 98 -2.77 -4.92 8.39
C ILE A 98 -1.66 -4.21 9.18
N LEU A 99 -2.05 -3.34 10.13
CA LEU A 99 -1.10 -2.57 10.93
C LEU A 99 -0.24 -3.46 11.82
N SER A 100 -0.81 -4.53 12.37
CA SER A 100 -0.11 -5.39 13.31
C SER A 100 0.78 -6.44 12.64
N THR A 101 0.44 -6.87 11.41
CA THR A 101 1.17 -7.93 10.70
C THR A 101 1.94 -7.44 9.49
N GLY A 102 1.63 -6.26 8.98
CA GLY A 102 2.26 -5.71 7.79
C GLY A 102 3.54 -4.98 8.08
N GLU A 103 4.25 -4.62 7.01
CA GLU A 103 5.48 -3.86 7.08
C GLU A 103 5.22 -2.44 6.58
N THR A 104 5.54 -1.44 7.40
CA THR A 104 5.41 -0.03 7.02
C THR A 104 6.51 0.35 6.03
N ILE A 105 6.13 0.69 4.80
CA ILE A 105 7.07 1.11 3.77
C ILE A 105 7.24 2.63 3.76
N TYR A 106 6.17 3.35 4.05
CA TYR A 106 6.15 4.81 4.08
C TYR A 106 5.30 5.28 5.24
N ASP A 107 5.80 6.25 5.99
CA ASP A 107 5.07 6.88 7.08
C ASP A 107 5.44 8.36 7.12
N ARG A 108 4.47 9.22 6.86
CA ARG A 108 4.69 10.67 6.78
C ARG A 108 5.10 11.29 8.11
N THR A 109 4.77 10.63 9.22
CA THR A 109 5.11 11.11 10.56
C THR A 109 6.58 10.87 10.91
N ILE A 110 7.25 10.01 10.13
CA ILE A 110 8.67 9.71 10.31
C ILE A 110 9.48 10.57 9.35
N LYS A 111 10.40 11.37 9.89
CA LYS A 111 11.32 12.15 9.06
C LYS A 111 12.44 11.24 8.54
N HIS A 112 12.59 11.26 7.23
CA HIS A 112 13.64 10.48 6.56
C HIS A 112 14.83 11.35 6.21
#